data_9072185d561bee7b74a6c89142b85c7c
#
_entry.id   9072185d561bee7b74a6c89142b85c7c
#
_cell.length_a   1.000
_cell.length_b   1.000
_cell.length_c   1.000
_cell.angle_alpha   90.00
_cell.angle_beta   90.00
_cell.angle_gamma   90.00
#
_symmetry.space_group_name_H-M   'P 1'
#
loop_
_entity.id
_entity.type
_entity.pdbx_description
1 polymer ?
#
loop_
_entity_poly.entity_id
_entity_poly.type
_entity_poly.pdbx_seq_one_letter_code
_entity_poly.pdbx_strand_id
1 'polypeptide(L)'
;MKSKWKLFFSCYFAFFVNGAMVLLVGAILPYLIEEAGISYSVAGGLLSAFAIGNLLASFVNPPLAGKIGRKATIVSMSALIPLMWLIITWIPPVPVLYAAFVLLGIGRGSVSIINNAVVNDNSDGKPAALNLLHMTFAVGAFLSPFLTSLY
;
A
#
# COMPACT_ATOMS: atom_id res chain seq x y z
N MET A 1 -15.59 13.92 20.83
CA MET A 1 -14.56 14.69 20.10
C MET A 1 -13.17 14.02 20.11
N LYS A 2 -12.60 13.60 21.25
CA LYS A 2 -11.26 12.96 21.29
C LYS A 2 -11.11 11.67 20.46
N SER A 3 -12.19 10.91 20.24
CA SER A 3 -12.16 9.66 19.45
C SER A 3 -12.06 9.91 17.94
N LYS A 4 -12.78 10.89 17.39
CA LYS A 4 -12.71 11.24 15.95
C LYS A 4 -11.32 11.74 15.56
N TRP A 5 -10.67 12.55 16.39
CA TRP A 5 -9.31 13.04 16.12
C TRP A 5 -8.28 11.91 16.00
N LYS A 6 -8.31 10.94 16.92
CA LYS A 6 -7.42 9.78 16.84
C LYS A 6 -7.65 8.96 15.58
N LEU A 7 -8.91 8.79 15.16
CA LEU A 7 -9.27 8.08 13.94
C LEU A 7 -8.69 8.77 12.70
N PHE A 8 -8.91 10.08 12.55
CA PHE A 8 -8.38 10.86 11.42
C PHE A 8 -6.86 10.84 11.39
N PHE A 9 -6.21 11.05 12.53
CA PHE A 9 -4.76 11.00 12.62
C PHE A 9 -4.21 9.64 12.17
N SER A 10 -4.82 8.55 12.61
CA SER A 10 -4.42 7.19 12.19
C SER A 10 -4.59 6.98 10.69
N CYS A 11 -5.69 7.46 10.09
CA CYS A 11 -5.93 7.36 8.66
C CYS A 11 -4.90 8.19 7.86
N TYR A 12 -4.62 9.41 8.26
CA TYR A 12 -3.66 10.29 7.61
C TYR A 12 -2.23 9.75 7.71
N PHE A 13 -1.84 9.25 8.88
CA PHE A 13 -0.54 8.60 9.06
C PHE A 13 -0.39 7.34 8.20
N ALA A 14 -1.43 6.49 8.15
CA ALA A 14 -1.43 5.32 7.28
C ALA A 14 -1.32 5.69 5.80
N PHE A 15 -1.95 6.79 5.36
CA PHE A 15 -1.84 7.29 4.00
C PHE A 15 -0.46 7.89 3.69
N PHE A 16 0.15 8.58 4.64
CA PHE A 16 1.52 9.04 4.52
C PHE A 16 2.49 7.87 4.28
N VAL A 17 2.41 6.84 5.12
CA VAL A 17 3.22 5.62 4.96
C VAL A 17 2.92 4.92 3.64
N ASN A 18 1.65 4.84 3.25
CA ASN A 18 1.24 4.24 1.98
C ASN A 18 1.81 5.00 0.77
N GLY A 19 1.89 6.33 0.83
CA GLY A 19 2.54 7.17 -0.19
C GLY A 19 4.03 6.87 -0.30
N ALA A 20 4.74 6.82 0.83
CA ALA A 20 6.16 6.47 0.86
C ALA A 20 6.43 5.08 0.26
N MET A 21 5.61 4.09 0.60
CA MET A 21 5.74 2.70 0.13
C MET A 21 5.55 2.55 -1.38
N VAL A 22 4.71 3.36 -2.02
CA VAL A 22 4.47 3.27 -3.48
C VAL A 22 5.73 3.48 -4.30
N LEU A 23 6.55 4.45 -3.93
CA LEU A 23 7.79 4.71 -4.66
C LEU A 23 8.89 3.70 -4.34
N LEU A 24 8.88 3.11 -3.14
CA LEU A 24 9.79 2.01 -2.81
C LEU A 24 9.61 0.79 -3.70
N VAL A 25 8.37 0.51 -4.17
CA VAL A 25 8.11 -0.59 -5.11
C VAL A 25 8.88 -0.40 -6.43
N GLY A 26 8.96 0.83 -6.93
CA GLY A 26 9.78 1.14 -8.10
C GLY A 26 11.28 1.13 -7.80
N ALA A 27 11.67 1.64 -6.63
CA ALA A 27 13.07 1.77 -6.24
C ALA A 27 13.78 0.43 -6.00
N ILE A 28 13.05 -0.64 -5.64
CA ILE A 28 13.65 -1.98 -5.44
C ILE A 28 13.95 -2.71 -6.74
N LEU A 29 13.37 -2.32 -7.87
CA LEU A 29 13.53 -3.06 -9.13
C LEU A 29 14.96 -3.09 -9.65
N PRO A 30 15.74 -2.00 -9.66
CA PRO A 30 17.15 -2.05 -10.03
C PRO A 30 17.93 -3.07 -9.19
N TYR A 31 17.71 -3.09 -7.89
CA TYR A 31 18.31 -4.06 -6.99
C TYR A 31 17.95 -5.51 -7.35
N LEU A 32 16.68 -5.79 -7.65
CA LEU A 32 16.26 -7.12 -8.08
C LEU A 32 16.86 -7.51 -9.45
N ILE A 33 17.06 -6.55 -10.35
CA ILE A 33 17.72 -6.80 -11.64
C ILE A 33 19.19 -7.20 -11.41
N GLU A 34 19.90 -6.48 -10.56
CA GLU A 34 21.32 -6.71 -10.27
C GLU A 34 21.54 -7.98 -9.46
N GLU A 35 20.84 -8.17 -8.35
CA GLU A 35 21.08 -9.25 -7.39
C GLU A 35 20.37 -10.57 -7.77
N ALA A 36 19.13 -10.48 -8.28
CA ALA A 36 18.37 -11.66 -8.69
C ALA A 36 18.58 -12.04 -10.16
N GLY A 37 19.28 -11.22 -10.94
CA GLY A 37 19.50 -11.45 -12.36
C GLY A 37 18.22 -11.46 -13.19
N ILE A 38 17.15 -10.79 -12.74
CA ILE A 38 15.88 -10.74 -13.48
C ILE A 38 16.00 -9.77 -14.66
N SER A 39 15.31 -10.09 -15.76
CA SER A 39 15.27 -9.18 -16.91
C SER A 39 14.39 -7.96 -16.65
N TYR A 40 14.60 -6.87 -17.43
CA TYR A 40 13.74 -5.69 -17.43
C TYR A 40 12.26 -6.03 -17.73
N SER A 41 12.02 -7.05 -18.56
CA SER A 41 10.67 -7.54 -18.86
C SER A 41 10.01 -8.14 -17.62
N VAL A 42 10.74 -8.93 -16.82
CA VAL A 42 10.23 -9.47 -15.56
C VAL A 42 9.99 -8.34 -14.56
N ALA A 43 10.89 -7.38 -14.44
CA ALA A 43 10.72 -6.22 -13.55
C ALA A 43 9.46 -5.40 -13.90
N GLY A 44 9.21 -5.13 -15.19
CA GLY A 44 7.97 -4.51 -15.66
C GLY A 44 6.73 -5.36 -15.36
N GLY A 45 6.86 -6.69 -15.49
CA GLY A 45 5.81 -7.64 -15.11
C GLY A 45 5.49 -7.61 -13.61
N LEU A 46 6.48 -7.43 -12.73
CA LEU A 46 6.27 -7.29 -11.29
C LEU A 46 5.47 -6.02 -10.95
N LEU A 47 5.74 -4.89 -11.62
CA LEU A 47 4.91 -3.68 -11.46
C LEU A 47 3.47 -3.91 -11.90
N SER A 48 3.28 -4.64 -13.01
CA SER A 48 1.94 -5.02 -13.49
C SER A 48 1.23 -5.92 -12.48
N ALA A 49 1.93 -6.88 -11.89
CA ALA A 49 1.41 -7.75 -10.84
C ALA A 49 0.97 -6.95 -9.60
N PHE A 50 1.79 -5.98 -9.18
CA PHE A 50 1.44 -5.05 -8.10
C PHE A 50 0.19 -4.22 -8.43
N ALA A 51 0.07 -3.70 -9.65
CA ALA A 51 -1.11 -2.96 -10.10
C ALA A 51 -2.37 -3.83 -10.14
N ILE A 52 -2.26 -5.08 -10.61
CA ILE A 52 -3.34 -6.07 -10.58
C ILE A 52 -3.77 -6.35 -9.13
N GLY A 53 -2.82 -6.54 -8.22
CA GLY A 53 -3.10 -6.72 -6.80
C GLY A 53 -3.86 -5.54 -6.20
N ASN A 54 -3.44 -4.32 -6.54
CA ASN A 54 -4.12 -3.10 -6.10
C ASN A 54 -5.57 -3.01 -6.63
N LEU A 55 -5.81 -3.44 -7.87
CA LEU A 55 -7.16 -3.55 -8.44
C LEU A 55 -7.98 -4.62 -7.72
N LEU A 56 -7.41 -5.81 -7.49
CA LEU A 56 -8.08 -6.90 -6.77
C LEU A 56 -8.52 -6.52 -5.37
N ALA A 57 -7.84 -5.60 -4.70
CA ALA A 57 -8.25 -5.08 -3.41
C ALA A 57 -9.67 -4.49 -3.42
N SER A 58 -10.11 -3.89 -4.53
CA SER A 58 -11.47 -3.34 -4.67
C SER A 58 -12.55 -4.40 -4.66
N PHE A 59 -12.24 -5.62 -5.08
CA PHE A 59 -13.15 -6.76 -5.07
C PHE A 59 -13.08 -7.56 -3.76
N VAL A 60 -11.90 -7.63 -3.13
CA VAL A 60 -11.68 -8.41 -1.90
C VAL A 60 -12.20 -7.68 -0.66
N ASN A 61 -12.00 -6.36 -0.58
CA ASN A 61 -12.31 -5.60 0.63
C ASN A 61 -13.81 -5.54 0.99
N PRO A 62 -14.77 -5.29 0.07
CA PRO A 62 -16.17 -5.17 0.44
C PRO A 62 -16.73 -6.45 1.09
N PRO A 63 -16.58 -7.66 0.50
CA PRO A 63 -17.08 -8.88 1.11
C PRO A 63 -16.34 -9.23 2.41
N LEU A 64 -15.04 -8.96 2.49
CA LEU A 64 -14.26 -9.22 3.69
C LEU A 64 -14.67 -8.29 4.84
N ALA A 65 -14.82 -7.00 4.57
CA ALA A 65 -15.30 -6.02 5.54
C ALA A 65 -16.73 -6.29 6.01
N GLY A 66 -17.56 -6.86 5.15
CA GLY A 66 -18.90 -7.32 5.52
C GLY A 66 -18.89 -8.52 6.47
N LYS A 67 -17.90 -9.41 6.35
CA LYS A 67 -17.80 -10.62 7.19
C LYS A 67 -17.10 -10.38 8.54
N ILE A 68 -15.96 -9.70 8.54
CA ILE A 68 -15.11 -9.56 9.74
C ILE A 68 -15.03 -8.11 10.25
N GLY A 69 -15.70 -7.18 9.59
CA GLY A 69 -15.69 -5.76 9.91
C GLY A 69 -14.49 -4.99 9.36
N ARG A 70 -14.67 -3.68 9.16
CA ARG A 70 -13.64 -2.80 8.54
C ARG A 70 -12.31 -2.79 9.30
N LYS A 71 -12.35 -2.79 10.64
CA LYS A 71 -11.13 -2.76 11.46
C LYS A 71 -10.29 -4.03 11.29
N ALA A 72 -10.92 -5.20 11.35
CA ALA A 72 -10.20 -6.46 11.17
C ALA A 72 -9.67 -6.58 9.74
N THR A 73 -10.45 -6.15 8.74
CA THR A 73 -10.03 -6.16 7.33
C THR A 73 -8.79 -5.29 7.11
N ILE A 74 -8.78 -4.04 7.58
CA ILE A 74 -7.62 -3.16 7.38
C ILE A 74 -6.38 -3.70 8.09
N VAL A 75 -6.51 -4.24 9.29
CA VAL A 75 -5.38 -4.81 10.04
C VAL A 75 -4.82 -6.04 9.32
N SER A 76 -5.67 -6.99 8.93
CA SER A 76 -5.22 -8.20 8.23
C SER A 76 -4.61 -7.91 6.86
N MET A 77 -5.23 -7.01 6.09
CA MET A 77 -4.73 -6.66 4.76
C MET A 77 -3.46 -5.80 4.82
N SER A 78 -3.36 -4.85 5.75
CA SER A 78 -2.14 -4.06 5.91
C SER A 78 -0.96 -4.90 6.42
N ALA A 79 -1.20 -5.98 7.16
CA ALA A 79 -0.15 -6.91 7.58
C ALA A 79 0.52 -7.64 6.40
N LEU A 80 -0.15 -7.75 5.25
CA LEU A 80 0.47 -8.29 4.03
C LEU A 80 1.65 -7.42 3.57
N ILE A 81 1.62 -6.12 3.80
CA ILE A 81 2.66 -5.20 3.32
C ILE A 81 4.03 -5.57 3.92
N PRO A 82 4.25 -5.52 5.24
CA PRO A 82 5.54 -5.87 5.81
C PRO A 82 5.92 -7.34 5.57
N LEU A 83 4.94 -8.24 5.54
CA LEU A 83 5.19 -9.66 5.26
C LEU A 83 5.73 -9.87 3.84
N MET A 84 5.12 -9.23 2.83
CA MET A 84 5.59 -9.35 1.46
C MET A 84 6.93 -8.66 1.25
N TRP A 85 7.18 -7.51 1.89
CA TRP A 85 8.50 -6.89 1.87
C TRP A 85 9.57 -7.83 2.45
N LEU A 86 9.29 -8.50 3.58
CA LEU A 86 10.21 -9.47 4.16
C LEU A 86 10.51 -10.63 3.19
N ILE A 87 9.49 -11.15 2.48
CA ILE A 87 9.68 -12.20 1.48
C ILE A 87 10.53 -11.70 0.31
N ILE A 88 10.28 -10.49 -0.19
CA ILE A 88 11.00 -9.89 -1.32
C ILE A 88 12.49 -9.72 -0.99
N THR A 89 12.84 -9.35 0.25
CA THR A 89 14.26 -9.19 0.66
C THR A 89 15.07 -10.49 0.61
N TRP A 90 14.43 -11.66 0.61
CA TRP A 90 15.10 -12.96 0.48
C TRP A 90 15.37 -13.34 -0.98
N ILE A 91 15.02 -12.48 -1.93
CA ILE A 91 15.21 -12.70 -3.38
C ILE A 91 14.70 -14.10 -3.79
N PRO A 92 13.42 -14.41 -3.60
CA PRO A 92 12.87 -15.71 -3.93
C PRO A 92 12.77 -15.89 -5.46
N PRO A 93 12.53 -17.11 -5.95
CA PRO A 93 12.32 -17.38 -7.38
C PRO A 93 11.22 -16.48 -7.98
N VAL A 94 11.36 -16.15 -9.27
CA VAL A 94 10.48 -15.23 -10.00
C VAL A 94 8.98 -15.49 -9.80
N PRO A 95 8.46 -16.72 -9.82
CA PRO A 95 7.03 -16.94 -9.56
C PRO A 95 6.57 -16.49 -8.18
N VAL A 96 7.44 -16.64 -7.15
CA VAL A 96 7.16 -16.18 -5.78
C VAL A 96 7.22 -14.67 -5.70
N LEU A 97 8.13 -14.02 -6.43
CA LEU A 97 8.16 -12.56 -6.57
C LEU A 97 6.84 -12.02 -7.15
N TYR A 98 6.32 -12.64 -8.22
CA TYR A 98 5.03 -12.25 -8.80
C TYR A 98 3.89 -12.38 -7.77
N ALA A 99 3.82 -13.49 -7.04
CA ALA A 99 2.82 -13.67 -5.99
C ALA A 99 2.97 -12.62 -4.87
N ALA A 100 4.21 -12.34 -4.44
CA ALA A 100 4.49 -11.34 -3.42
C ALA A 100 4.07 -9.93 -3.86
N PHE A 101 4.34 -9.55 -5.11
CA PHE A 101 3.94 -8.24 -5.65
C PHE A 101 2.41 -8.11 -5.80
N VAL A 102 1.69 -9.18 -6.18
CA VAL A 102 0.21 -9.18 -6.19
C VAL A 102 -0.32 -8.98 -4.77
N LEU A 103 0.18 -9.74 -3.78
CA LEU A 103 -0.27 -9.64 -2.39
C LEU A 103 0.11 -8.29 -1.76
N LEU A 104 1.28 -7.76 -2.08
CA LEU A 104 1.70 -6.41 -1.69
C LEU A 104 0.72 -5.36 -2.25
N GLY A 105 0.33 -5.51 -3.53
CA GLY A 105 -0.67 -4.67 -4.17
C GLY A 105 -2.04 -4.75 -3.50
N ILE A 106 -2.51 -5.95 -3.14
CA ILE A 106 -3.76 -6.14 -2.39
C ILE A 106 -3.69 -5.44 -1.04
N GLY A 107 -2.63 -5.65 -0.28
CA GLY A 107 -2.44 -5.00 1.03
C GLY A 107 -2.49 -3.48 0.93
N ARG A 108 -1.72 -2.91 0.01
CA ARG A 108 -1.66 -1.46 -0.24
C ARG A 108 -2.99 -0.89 -0.70
N GLY A 109 -3.65 -1.53 -1.66
CA GLY A 109 -4.96 -1.12 -2.16
C GLY A 109 -6.03 -1.14 -1.08
N SER A 110 -5.96 -2.14 -0.19
CA SER A 110 -6.87 -2.25 0.96
C SER A 110 -6.73 -1.08 1.92
N VAL A 111 -5.49 -0.69 2.25
CA VAL A 111 -5.24 0.51 3.07
C VAL A 111 -5.85 1.76 2.42
N SER A 112 -5.68 1.92 1.11
CA SER A 112 -6.24 3.05 0.37
C SER A 112 -7.78 3.07 0.43
N ILE A 113 -8.42 1.97 0.05
CA ILE A 113 -9.88 1.88 -0.06
C ILE A 113 -10.56 2.09 1.29
N ILE A 114 -10.08 1.40 2.33
CA ILE A 114 -10.72 1.44 3.65
C ILE A 114 -10.53 2.79 4.33
N ASN A 115 -9.32 3.39 4.24
CA ASN A 115 -9.10 4.72 4.82
C ASN A 115 -9.91 5.80 4.11
N ASN A 116 -10.03 5.76 2.77
CA ASN A 116 -10.91 6.67 2.04
C ASN A 116 -12.36 6.54 2.52
N ALA A 117 -12.88 5.32 2.65
CA ALA A 117 -14.24 5.08 3.14
C ALA A 117 -14.42 5.57 4.59
N VAL A 118 -13.46 5.27 5.48
CA VAL A 118 -13.52 5.71 6.89
C VAL A 118 -13.50 7.22 7.02
N VAL A 119 -12.62 7.91 6.29
CA VAL A 119 -12.54 9.38 6.32
C VAL A 119 -13.81 9.99 5.74
N ASN A 120 -14.30 9.48 4.61
CA ASN A 120 -15.53 9.96 3.97
C ASN A 120 -16.73 9.85 4.91
N ASP A 121 -16.95 8.66 5.53
CA ASP A 121 -18.08 8.39 6.40
C ASP A 121 -18.06 9.22 7.70
N ASN A 122 -16.89 9.69 8.15
CA ASN A 122 -16.73 10.44 9.40
C ASN A 122 -16.46 11.94 9.21
N SER A 123 -16.36 12.43 7.97
CA SER A 123 -16.06 13.83 7.65
C SER A 123 -17.28 14.73 7.54
N ASP A 124 -18.47 14.21 7.83
CA ASP A 124 -19.75 14.94 7.69
C ASP A 124 -19.91 15.56 6.27
N GLY A 125 -19.45 14.84 5.24
CA GLY A 125 -19.53 15.24 3.85
C GLY A 125 -18.55 16.36 3.44
N LYS A 126 -17.53 16.66 4.25
CA LYS A 126 -16.54 17.72 3.95
C LYS A 126 -15.43 17.19 3.03
N PRO A 127 -15.34 17.67 1.77
CA PRO A 127 -14.29 17.24 0.83
C PRO A 127 -12.87 17.53 1.34
N ALA A 128 -12.71 18.55 2.18
CA ALA A 128 -11.42 18.93 2.75
C ALA A 128 -10.72 17.79 3.50
N ALA A 129 -11.49 16.90 4.16
CA ALA A 129 -10.91 15.76 4.87
C ALA A 129 -10.28 14.74 3.92
N LEU A 130 -10.92 14.46 2.78
CA LEU A 130 -10.37 13.58 1.74
C LEU A 130 -9.18 14.25 1.03
N ASN A 131 -9.27 15.53 0.74
CA ASN A 131 -8.15 16.28 0.15
C ASN A 131 -6.92 16.25 1.06
N LEU A 132 -7.10 16.43 2.38
CA LEU A 132 -6.02 16.32 3.35
C LEU A 132 -5.44 14.89 3.40
N LEU A 133 -6.29 13.86 3.29
CA LEU A 133 -5.86 12.47 3.22
C LEU A 133 -4.92 12.24 2.01
N HIS A 134 -5.32 12.70 0.83
CA HIS A 134 -4.50 12.60 -0.39
C HIS A 134 -3.24 13.48 -0.33
N MET A 135 -3.30 14.63 0.35
CA MET A 135 -2.12 15.46 0.59
C MET A 135 -1.09 14.73 1.46
N THR A 136 -1.50 14.04 2.52
CA THR A 136 -0.56 13.24 3.34
C THR A 136 0.10 12.11 2.53
N PHE A 137 -0.64 11.47 1.62
CA PHE A 137 -0.09 10.51 0.66
C PHE A 137 0.97 11.15 -0.24
N ALA A 138 0.66 12.31 -0.83
CA ALA A 138 1.59 13.02 -1.72
C ALA A 138 2.88 13.43 -1.00
N VAL A 139 2.78 13.88 0.26
CA VAL A 139 3.95 14.20 1.08
C VAL A 139 4.80 12.96 1.35
N GLY A 140 4.17 11.83 1.70
CA GLY A 140 4.88 10.55 1.88
C GLY A 140 5.59 10.10 0.62
N ALA A 141 4.92 10.16 -0.53
CA ALA A 141 5.50 9.82 -1.83
C ALA A 141 6.67 10.75 -2.19
N PHE A 142 6.53 12.06 -1.97
CA PHE A 142 7.59 13.03 -2.24
C PHE A 142 8.84 12.81 -1.39
N LEU A 143 8.70 12.42 -0.13
CA LEU A 143 9.82 12.20 0.78
C LEU A 143 10.54 10.86 0.54
N SER A 144 9.89 9.88 -0.08
CA SER A 144 10.45 8.54 -0.28
C SER A 144 11.78 8.51 -1.05
N PRO A 145 11.96 9.22 -2.19
CA PRO A 145 13.22 9.24 -2.91
C PRO A 145 14.40 9.82 -2.10
N PHE A 146 14.12 10.81 -1.24
CA PHE A 146 15.16 11.37 -0.37
C PHE A 146 15.61 10.37 0.69
N LEU A 147 14.70 9.53 1.19
CA LEU A 147 15.05 8.48 2.16
C LEU A 147 15.86 7.37 1.49
N THR A 148 15.58 7.03 0.23
CA THR A 148 16.34 6.01 -0.51
C THR A 148 17.68 6.50 -1.05
N SER A 149 17.87 7.81 -1.25
CA SER A 149 19.13 8.39 -1.72
C SER A 149 20.21 8.51 -0.62
N LEU A 150 19.86 8.25 0.65
CA LEU A 150 20.77 8.29 1.78
C LEU A 150 21.53 6.96 1.99
N TYR A 151 21.23 5.93 1.21
CA TYR A 151 21.83 4.60 1.20
C TYR A 151 22.39 4.25 -0.17
#